data_496a798e9ce923f8d7491a293205a1e4
#
_entry.id   496a798e9ce923f8d7491a293205a1e4
#
_cell.length_a   1.000
_cell.length_b   1.000
_cell.length_c   1.000
_cell.angle_alpha   90.00
_cell.angle_beta   90.00
_cell.angle_gamma   90.00
#
_symmetry.space_group_name_H-M   'P 1'
#
loop_
_entity.id
_entity.type
_entity.pdbx_description
1 polymer ?
#
loop_
_entity_poly.entity_id
_entity_poly.type
_entity_poly.pdbx_seq_one_letter_code
_entity_poly.pdbx_strand_id
1 'polypeptide(L)'
;MNRLAIVFTAFLMLLPARMPAQETKGAVDDVFEPLPAGKVTMNGYFDDDIRNTLDNWVFGVMPYDRVVEFFRTGREKFALGEMPGKCIRTNSLLYRYTKEPKLKELTKDLVYSLIATAKSNGSISCTPVEAQPGDRDGDIWERKYVLLGLSQYYLDVEKDPLVLEAMENEARSVLDQVGHAPKKEITELGWSSTNIESASILEPMMRLYFITGKQEYLDFAEYIIASGASKGSDIFAQVAEGKHMYEVGTPYPKAYEMTSVWEGLAEYYRAKGDPHAKLCLDNFFKMVSTEEITIIGNAGSDVIWPKLMGEGWSNTAVEQTNPDIKRMMETCVGVTWMKYCSQYLRLTGDPAAVDYIEKYAYNGLLGAMRPDGKGFSYVNLLNGPKVTNSGWGTNIDGLPVTCCNLSGPTGLAYIPYVAVMQSARGPVVNLYNSGVYKTQSSDGRYVSLGIDTVFPKSGEVKIAVFPSGEGKFSIRLHIPSWSKETSVTVNGKKVRKVVAGKYLDLERRWVAGDEIRISFDMRARLIQAREGRNPEGKYFQAVQWGPQVLARDENIDPDYDKPVMIVADAEGYVDVTPVAPTRPGTRMEFLVPTSEGTIRMVDYSSVDCWSGTYIQTWLPIPRQ
;
A
#
# COMPACT_ATOMS: atom_id res chain seq x y z
N MET A 1 -46.93 55.42 -31.76
CA MET A 1 -46.36 54.67 -30.61
C MET A 1 -45.75 53.36 -31.13
N ASN A 2 -44.44 53.43 -31.48
CA ASN A 2 -43.69 52.32 -32.05
C ASN A 2 -43.09 51.52 -30.94
N ARG A 3 -43.41 50.21 -30.86
CA ARG A 3 -42.74 49.24 -30.01
C ARG A 3 -41.61 48.60 -30.83
N LEU A 4 -40.36 48.88 -30.46
CA LEU A 4 -39.18 48.15 -30.93
C LEU A 4 -39.13 46.80 -30.22
N ALA A 5 -39.16 45.72 -30.99
CA ALA A 5 -38.86 44.37 -30.51
C ALA A 5 -37.35 44.13 -30.66
N ILE A 6 -36.66 43.96 -29.53
CA ILE A 6 -35.25 43.54 -29.48
C ILE A 6 -35.24 42.00 -29.53
N VAL A 7 -34.75 41.44 -30.64
CA VAL A 7 -34.50 40.02 -30.82
C VAL A 7 -33.12 39.70 -30.23
N PHE A 8 -33.06 39.00 -29.10
CA PHE A 8 -31.83 38.43 -28.57
C PHE A 8 -31.53 37.15 -29.34
N THR A 9 -30.55 37.18 -30.22
CA THR A 9 -30.00 35.98 -30.87
C THR A 9 -28.95 35.38 -29.92
N ALA A 10 -29.34 34.30 -29.21
CA ALA A 10 -28.40 33.52 -28.42
C ALA A 10 -27.51 32.72 -29.38
N PHE A 11 -26.25 33.10 -29.48
CA PHE A 11 -25.20 32.27 -30.11
C PHE A 11 -24.87 31.11 -29.16
N LEU A 12 -25.47 29.95 -29.37
CA LEU A 12 -24.98 28.70 -28.77
C LEU A 12 -23.66 28.34 -29.46
N MET A 13 -22.54 28.63 -28.83
CA MET A 13 -21.26 28.03 -29.21
C MET A 13 -21.37 26.53 -28.88
N LEU A 14 -21.57 25.71 -29.89
CA LEU A 14 -21.33 24.26 -29.82
C LEU A 14 -19.84 24.04 -29.62
N LEU A 15 -19.42 23.88 -28.35
CA LEU A 15 -18.12 23.31 -28.04
C LEU A 15 -18.11 21.91 -28.64
N PRO A 16 -17.08 21.53 -29.42
CA PRO A 16 -16.97 20.16 -29.91
C PRO A 16 -16.91 19.22 -28.70
N ALA A 17 -17.81 18.24 -28.65
CA ALA A 17 -17.76 17.17 -27.67
C ALA A 17 -16.38 16.52 -27.78
N ARG A 18 -15.49 16.79 -26.81
CA ARG A 18 -14.22 16.08 -26.71
C ARG A 18 -14.56 14.60 -26.49
N MET A 19 -14.15 13.75 -27.42
CA MET A 19 -14.21 12.30 -27.20
C MET A 19 -13.40 11.97 -25.94
N PRO A 20 -13.88 11.03 -25.11
CA PRO A 20 -13.06 10.57 -23.99
C PRO A 20 -11.70 10.10 -24.53
N ALA A 21 -10.62 10.52 -23.87
CA ALA A 21 -9.28 10.16 -24.23
C ALA A 21 -9.17 8.61 -24.25
N GLN A 22 -8.66 8.06 -25.34
CA GLN A 22 -8.40 6.62 -25.47
C GLN A 22 -7.14 6.34 -24.66
N GLU A 23 -7.25 5.44 -23.67
CA GLU A 23 -6.10 5.06 -22.85
C GLU A 23 -4.97 4.52 -23.73
N THR A 24 -3.77 5.04 -23.51
CA THR A 24 -2.58 4.65 -24.28
C THR A 24 -2.08 3.30 -23.81
N LYS A 25 -1.80 2.40 -24.77
CA LYS A 25 -1.21 1.10 -24.48
C LYS A 25 0.30 1.26 -24.23
N GLY A 26 0.83 0.63 -23.18
CA GLY A 26 2.26 0.55 -22.93
C GLY A 26 2.98 -0.46 -23.83
N ALA A 27 4.31 -0.43 -23.79
CA ALA A 27 5.16 -1.43 -24.47
C ALA A 27 5.16 -2.79 -23.74
N VAL A 28 4.85 -2.79 -22.44
CA VAL A 28 4.76 -4.00 -21.62
C VAL A 28 3.31 -4.16 -21.14
N ASP A 29 2.75 -5.33 -21.40
CA ASP A 29 1.42 -5.70 -20.91
C ASP A 29 1.50 -6.14 -19.44
N ASP A 30 0.48 -5.82 -18.65
CA ASP A 30 0.33 -6.34 -17.29
C ASP A 30 0.14 -7.88 -17.36
N VAL A 31 0.89 -8.60 -16.53
CA VAL A 31 0.73 -10.07 -16.36
C VAL A 31 -0.55 -10.38 -15.60
N PHE A 32 -0.86 -9.56 -14.61
CA PHE A 32 -2.11 -9.58 -13.83
C PHE A 32 -2.75 -8.21 -13.78
N GLU A 33 -4.04 -8.16 -14.01
CA GLU A 33 -4.83 -6.94 -13.94
C GLU A 33 -5.80 -7.00 -12.75
N PRO A 34 -5.98 -5.91 -12.00
CA PRO A 34 -7.03 -5.84 -10.99
C PRO A 34 -8.41 -6.03 -11.61
N LEU A 35 -9.31 -6.69 -10.90
CA LEU A 35 -10.69 -6.81 -11.37
C LEU A 35 -11.35 -5.44 -11.51
N PRO A 36 -12.24 -5.25 -12.49
CA PRO A 36 -12.97 -3.98 -12.65
C PRO A 36 -13.74 -3.58 -11.39
N ALA A 37 -13.99 -2.29 -11.25
CA ALA A 37 -14.70 -1.72 -10.11
C ALA A 37 -16.06 -2.41 -9.85
N GLY A 38 -16.34 -2.76 -8.58
CA GLY A 38 -17.57 -3.45 -8.16
C GLY A 38 -17.62 -4.93 -8.54
N LYS A 39 -16.52 -5.55 -8.95
CA LYS A 39 -16.45 -6.99 -9.25
C LYS A 39 -15.93 -7.84 -8.09
N VAL A 40 -15.51 -7.20 -7.00
CA VAL A 40 -15.07 -7.83 -5.76
C VAL A 40 -16.09 -7.51 -4.67
N THR A 41 -16.57 -8.55 -3.98
CA THR A 41 -17.40 -8.42 -2.78
C THR A 41 -16.84 -9.36 -1.73
N MET A 42 -16.16 -8.82 -0.72
CA MET A 42 -15.61 -9.60 0.41
C MET A 42 -16.59 -9.58 1.59
N ASN A 43 -16.40 -10.51 2.52
CA ASN A 43 -17.10 -10.61 3.79
C ASN A 43 -16.12 -10.94 4.91
N GLY A 44 -16.39 -10.47 6.11
CA GLY A 44 -15.60 -10.77 7.31
C GLY A 44 -14.23 -10.13 7.28
N TYR A 45 -13.30 -10.67 7.99
CA TYR A 45 -12.00 -10.17 8.43
C TYR A 45 -11.59 -8.77 7.91
N PHE A 46 -11.17 -8.65 6.65
CA PHE A 46 -10.77 -7.35 6.08
C PHE A 46 -11.95 -6.46 5.67
N ASP A 47 -13.10 -7.01 5.27
CA ASP A 47 -14.27 -6.19 4.95
C ASP A 47 -14.79 -5.47 6.20
N ASP A 48 -14.78 -6.15 7.36
CA ASP A 48 -15.17 -5.57 8.64
C ASP A 48 -14.26 -4.37 9.00
N ASP A 49 -12.95 -4.49 8.79
CA ASP A 49 -11.98 -3.41 9.04
C ASP A 49 -12.12 -2.25 8.05
N ILE A 50 -12.38 -2.55 6.78
CA ILE A 50 -12.66 -1.53 5.76
C ILE A 50 -13.93 -0.75 6.13
N ARG A 51 -15.01 -1.43 6.52
CA ARG A 51 -16.25 -0.76 6.93
C ARG A 51 -16.10 0.03 8.22
N ASN A 52 -15.41 -0.53 9.21
CA ASN A 52 -15.07 0.19 10.44
C ASN A 52 -14.31 1.50 10.14
N THR A 53 -13.33 1.45 9.22
CA THR A 53 -12.59 2.65 8.79
C THR A 53 -13.47 3.63 7.99
N LEU A 54 -14.33 3.13 7.12
CA LEU A 54 -15.28 3.97 6.37
C LEU A 54 -16.21 4.73 7.32
N ASP A 55 -16.84 4.03 8.26
CA ASP A 55 -17.85 4.63 9.13
C ASP A 55 -17.24 5.60 10.14
N ASN A 56 -16.09 5.26 10.72
CA ASN A 56 -15.53 5.99 11.85
C ASN A 56 -14.42 7.00 11.46
N TRP A 57 -13.65 6.75 10.40
CA TRP A 57 -12.66 7.69 9.89
C TRP A 57 -13.18 8.49 8.71
N VAL A 58 -13.51 7.82 7.59
CA VAL A 58 -13.85 8.49 6.32
C VAL A 58 -15.14 9.30 6.44
N PHE A 59 -16.21 8.71 6.98
CA PHE A 59 -17.49 9.41 7.19
C PHE A 59 -17.63 10.05 8.56
N GLY A 60 -16.79 9.62 9.52
CA GLY A 60 -16.95 9.99 10.92
C GLY A 60 -16.19 11.27 11.29
N VAL A 61 -14.87 11.25 11.19
CA VAL A 61 -14.05 12.29 11.82
C VAL A 61 -13.13 13.06 10.86
N MET A 62 -12.99 12.64 9.60
CA MET A 62 -12.06 13.30 8.66
C MET A 62 -12.51 14.72 8.31
N PRO A 63 -11.69 15.77 8.59
CA PRO A 63 -12.08 17.16 8.39
C PRO A 63 -11.78 17.65 6.96
N TYR A 64 -12.53 17.20 5.96
CA TYR A 64 -12.27 17.44 4.53
C TYR A 64 -12.18 18.92 4.16
N ASP A 65 -13.09 19.76 4.69
CA ASP A 65 -13.09 21.20 4.38
C ASP A 65 -11.81 21.87 4.87
N ARG A 66 -11.30 21.45 6.03
CA ARG A 66 -10.09 22.00 6.64
C ARG A 66 -8.83 21.66 5.85
N VAL A 67 -8.74 20.45 5.27
CA VAL A 67 -7.55 20.09 4.47
C VAL A 67 -7.50 20.80 3.12
N VAL A 68 -8.65 21.21 2.56
CA VAL A 68 -8.70 22.02 1.33
C VAL A 68 -8.47 23.49 1.61
N GLU A 69 -8.79 23.99 2.80
CA GLU A 69 -8.65 25.40 3.15
C GLU A 69 -7.22 25.93 2.97
N PHE A 70 -6.21 25.09 3.24
CA PHE A 70 -4.80 25.47 3.06
C PHE A 70 -4.44 25.83 1.60
N PHE A 71 -5.15 25.28 0.63
CA PHE A 71 -4.99 25.64 -0.77
C PHE A 71 -5.57 27.02 -1.12
N ARG A 72 -6.52 27.53 -0.32
CA ARG A 72 -7.12 28.86 -0.46
C ARG A 72 -6.33 29.92 0.31
N THR A 73 -5.92 29.60 1.52
CA THR A 73 -5.34 30.58 2.47
C THR A 73 -3.83 30.59 2.53
N GLY A 74 -3.19 29.60 1.90
CA GLY A 74 -1.74 29.36 2.02
C GLY A 74 -1.41 28.35 3.12
N ARG A 75 -0.17 27.86 3.06
CA ARG A 75 0.31 26.81 3.97
C ARG A 75 0.70 27.40 5.32
N GLU A 76 0.04 26.97 6.39
CA GLU A 76 0.44 27.32 7.76
C GLU A 76 1.62 26.50 8.27
N LYS A 77 1.70 25.21 7.83
CA LYS A 77 2.71 24.26 8.25
C LYS A 77 3.10 23.34 7.10
N PHE A 78 4.32 22.85 7.17
CA PHE A 78 4.86 21.80 6.34
C PHE A 78 3.96 20.53 6.31
N ALA A 79 3.89 19.86 5.16
CA ALA A 79 3.23 18.56 4.94
C ALA A 79 1.68 18.52 4.93
N LEU A 80 0.98 19.65 4.92
CA LEU A 80 -0.49 19.64 4.82
C LEU A 80 -1.02 19.53 3.40
N GLY A 81 -0.25 19.98 2.41
CA GLY A 81 -0.68 20.03 1.01
C GLY A 81 -0.87 18.64 0.37
N GLU A 82 -0.32 17.59 0.95
CA GLU A 82 -0.55 16.21 0.47
C GLU A 82 -1.93 15.64 0.86
N MET A 83 -2.59 16.21 1.89
CA MET A 83 -3.76 15.61 2.53
C MET A 83 -4.96 15.45 1.60
N PRO A 84 -5.43 16.49 0.86
CA PRO A 84 -6.61 16.31 0.00
C PRO A 84 -6.38 15.28 -1.09
N GLY A 85 -5.20 15.27 -1.72
CA GLY A 85 -4.85 14.29 -2.74
C GLY A 85 -4.83 12.86 -2.22
N LYS A 86 -4.28 12.63 -1.02
CA LYS A 86 -4.35 11.33 -0.34
C LYS A 86 -5.79 10.93 -0.03
N CYS A 87 -6.63 11.84 0.48
CA CYS A 87 -8.05 11.56 0.72
C CYS A 87 -8.78 11.16 -0.55
N ILE A 88 -8.62 11.92 -1.63
CA ILE A 88 -9.27 11.62 -2.92
C ILE A 88 -8.83 10.24 -3.42
N ARG A 89 -7.51 9.93 -3.39
CA ARG A 89 -6.98 8.63 -3.80
C ARG A 89 -7.59 7.50 -2.98
N THR A 90 -7.58 7.61 -1.67
CA THR A 90 -8.14 6.61 -0.75
C THR A 90 -9.63 6.40 -0.97
N ASN A 91 -10.40 7.47 -0.99
CA ASN A 91 -11.85 7.42 -1.17
C ASN A 91 -12.21 6.80 -2.54
N SER A 92 -11.44 7.10 -3.59
CA SER A 92 -11.66 6.55 -4.94
C SER A 92 -11.41 5.03 -4.97
N LEU A 93 -10.33 4.55 -4.33
CA LEU A 93 -10.05 3.12 -4.19
C LEU A 93 -11.10 2.39 -3.35
N LEU A 94 -11.52 3.00 -2.23
CA LEU A 94 -12.60 2.46 -1.41
C LEU A 94 -13.93 2.43 -2.18
N TYR A 95 -14.23 3.47 -2.97
CA TYR A 95 -15.41 3.48 -3.85
C TYR A 95 -15.32 2.43 -4.95
N ARG A 96 -14.14 2.20 -5.53
CA ARG A 96 -13.91 1.11 -6.49
C ARG A 96 -14.39 -0.22 -5.95
N TYR A 97 -14.12 -0.48 -4.67
CA TYR A 97 -14.52 -1.69 -3.96
C TYR A 97 -16.00 -1.67 -3.55
N THR A 98 -16.41 -0.67 -2.78
CA THR A 98 -17.70 -0.66 -2.08
C THR A 98 -18.88 -0.25 -2.95
N LYS A 99 -18.64 0.60 -3.96
CA LYS A 99 -19.69 1.31 -4.74
C LYS A 99 -20.68 2.08 -3.87
N GLU A 100 -20.25 2.50 -2.67
CA GLU A 100 -21.08 3.26 -1.72
C GLU A 100 -21.44 4.64 -2.30
N PRO A 101 -22.74 4.95 -2.54
CA PRO A 101 -23.12 6.23 -3.15
C PRO A 101 -22.69 7.45 -2.33
N LYS A 102 -22.81 7.37 -0.99
CA LYS A 102 -22.38 8.46 -0.10
C LYS A 102 -20.88 8.76 -0.27
N LEU A 103 -20.04 7.74 -0.46
CA LEU A 103 -18.61 7.91 -0.68
C LEU A 103 -18.33 8.55 -2.04
N LYS A 104 -19.11 8.22 -3.08
CA LYS A 104 -18.99 8.88 -4.38
C LYS A 104 -19.24 10.38 -4.27
N GLU A 105 -20.36 10.78 -3.65
CA GLU A 105 -20.71 12.21 -3.50
C GLU A 105 -19.68 12.95 -2.65
N LEU A 106 -19.29 12.40 -1.50
CA LEU A 106 -18.24 12.97 -0.66
C LEU A 106 -16.93 13.20 -1.43
N THR A 107 -16.52 12.21 -2.22
CA THR A 107 -15.28 12.30 -2.98
C THR A 107 -15.40 13.32 -4.12
N LYS A 108 -16.54 13.37 -4.77
CA LYS A 108 -16.85 14.36 -5.80
C LYS A 108 -16.79 15.78 -5.25
N ASP A 109 -17.46 16.04 -4.12
CA ASP A 109 -17.43 17.35 -3.46
C ASP A 109 -16.01 17.78 -3.09
N LEU A 110 -15.19 16.84 -2.58
CA LEU A 110 -13.79 17.10 -2.26
C LEU A 110 -12.97 17.44 -3.52
N VAL A 111 -13.17 16.69 -4.62
CA VAL A 111 -12.49 16.93 -5.90
C VAL A 111 -12.81 18.32 -6.45
N TYR A 112 -14.09 18.69 -6.50
CA TYR A 112 -14.48 20.00 -7.00
C TYR A 112 -14.04 21.14 -6.08
N SER A 113 -14.08 20.94 -4.76
CA SER A 113 -13.56 21.90 -3.79
C SER A 113 -12.07 22.15 -3.97
N LEU A 114 -11.29 21.10 -4.27
CA LEU A 114 -9.85 21.21 -4.53
C LEU A 114 -9.58 21.89 -5.88
N ILE A 115 -10.26 21.49 -6.96
CA ILE A 115 -10.12 22.09 -8.29
C ILE A 115 -10.46 23.60 -8.26
N ALA A 116 -11.47 23.99 -7.48
CA ALA A 116 -11.87 25.39 -7.31
C ALA A 116 -10.79 26.27 -6.65
N THR A 117 -9.70 25.67 -6.12
CA THR A 117 -8.54 26.42 -5.57
C THR A 117 -7.46 26.71 -6.62
N ALA A 118 -7.66 26.27 -7.88
CA ALA A 118 -6.69 26.48 -8.95
C ALA A 118 -6.31 27.97 -9.11
N LYS A 119 -5.02 28.20 -9.27
CA LYS A 119 -4.44 29.55 -9.39
C LYS A 119 -4.43 30.02 -10.84
N SER A 120 -4.04 31.28 -11.08
CA SER A 120 -4.05 31.92 -12.41
C SER A 120 -3.16 31.21 -13.44
N ASN A 121 -2.11 30.47 -12.99
CA ASN A 121 -1.23 29.69 -13.85
C ASN A 121 -1.71 28.23 -14.01
N GLY A 122 -2.89 27.89 -13.52
CA GLY A 122 -3.47 26.53 -13.58
C GLY A 122 -3.00 25.59 -12.47
N SER A 123 -2.08 26.01 -11.59
CA SER A 123 -1.60 25.16 -10.48
C SER A 123 -2.64 25.01 -9.37
N ILE A 124 -2.68 23.84 -8.77
CA ILE A 124 -3.43 23.53 -7.55
C ILE A 124 -2.40 23.26 -6.45
N SER A 125 -2.03 24.32 -5.74
CA SER A 125 -0.93 24.32 -4.76
C SER A 125 -1.24 25.26 -3.60
N CYS A 126 -0.71 24.97 -2.42
CA CYS A 126 -0.69 25.90 -1.27
C CYS A 126 0.31 27.04 -1.48
N THR A 127 1.32 26.86 -2.36
CA THR A 127 2.35 27.86 -2.63
C THR A 127 1.81 28.93 -3.59
N PRO A 128 1.94 30.25 -3.29
CA PRO A 128 1.54 31.33 -4.18
C PRO A 128 2.29 31.27 -5.52
N VAL A 129 1.66 31.75 -6.61
CA VAL A 129 2.22 31.67 -7.97
C VAL A 129 3.62 32.27 -8.07
N GLU A 130 3.83 33.43 -7.44
CA GLU A 130 5.11 34.15 -7.43
C GLU A 130 6.24 33.44 -6.69
N ALA A 131 5.91 32.45 -5.84
CA ALA A 131 6.87 31.63 -5.10
C ALA A 131 7.05 30.22 -5.68
N GLN A 132 6.33 29.89 -6.75
CA GLN A 132 6.41 28.58 -7.41
C GLN A 132 7.58 28.47 -8.39
N PRO A 133 8.16 27.26 -8.58
CA PRO A 133 8.06 26.14 -7.67
C PRO A 133 8.83 26.44 -6.38
N GLY A 134 8.24 26.10 -5.23
CA GLY A 134 8.85 26.37 -3.93
C GLY A 134 10.12 25.54 -3.70
N ASP A 135 11.17 26.16 -3.18
CA ASP A 135 12.48 25.52 -3.02
C ASP A 135 12.58 24.58 -1.83
N ARG A 136 11.88 24.87 -0.73
CA ARG A 136 12.02 24.15 0.55
C ARG A 136 10.71 23.88 1.29
N ASP A 137 9.61 23.96 0.58
CA ASP A 137 8.27 23.93 1.18
C ASP A 137 7.42 22.73 0.78
N GLY A 138 7.94 21.84 -0.07
CA GLY A 138 7.23 20.66 -0.54
C GLY A 138 6.19 20.91 -1.63
N ASP A 139 6.28 22.02 -2.37
CA ASP A 139 5.33 22.38 -3.43
C ASP A 139 5.13 21.24 -4.44
N ILE A 140 6.22 20.70 -5.00
CA ILE A 140 6.13 19.61 -6.00
C ILE A 140 5.58 18.31 -5.38
N TRP A 141 5.89 18.03 -4.10
CA TRP A 141 5.34 16.88 -3.39
C TRP A 141 3.82 16.97 -3.22
N GLU A 142 3.27 18.12 -2.83
CA GLU A 142 1.83 18.28 -2.71
C GLU A 142 1.12 18.24 -4.07
N ARG A 143 1.70 18.85 -5.11
CA ARG A 143 1.21 18.82 -6.49
C ARG A 143 1.21 17.40 -7.06
N LYS A 144 2.20 16.57 -6.70
CA LYS A 144 2.17 15.13 -6.95
C LYS A 144 0.90 14.49 -6.40
N TYR A 145 0.54 14.79 -5.13
CA TYR A 145 -0.64 14.20 -4.50
C TYR A 145 -1.95 14.71 -5.09
N VAL A 146 -2.01 15.96 -5.48
CA VAL A 146 -3.14 16.50 -6.24
C VAL A 146 -3.37 15.67 -7.50
N LEU A 147 -2.33 15.49 -8.31
CA LEU A 147 -2.40 14.69 -9.53
C LEU A 147 -2.73 13.21 -9.28
N LEU A 148 -2.17 12.59 -8.24
CA LEU A 148 -2.47 11.21 -7.87
C LEU A 148 -3.93 11.05 -7.42
N GLY A 149 -4.44 11.98 -6.62
CA GLY A 149 -5.84 11.96 -6.18
C GLY A 149 -6.80 12.11 -7.34
N LEU A 150 -6.61 13.15 -8.16
CA LEU A 150 -7.46 13.44 -9.31
C LEU A 150 -7.42 12.32 -10.36
N SER A 151 -6.24 11.74 -10.64
CA SER A 151 -6.12 10.62 -11.58
C SER A 151 -6.82 9.36 -11.06
N GLN A 152 -6.75 9.08 -9.75
CA GLN A 152 -7.46 7.95 -9.18
C GLN A 152 -8.98 8.13 -9.23
N TYR A 153 -9.47 9.36 -8.95
CA TYR A 153 -10.89 9.69 -9.11
C TYR A 153 -11.35 9.50 -10.57
N TYR A 154 -10.57 10.03 -11.52
CA TYR A 154 -10.89 9.91 -12.95
C TYR A 154 -10.97 8.46 -13.42
N LEU A 155 -10.08 7.59 -12.93
CA LEU A 155 -10.04 6.19 -13.35
C LEU A 155 -11.10 5.32 -12.66
N ASP A 156 -11.40 5.54 -11.39
CA ASP A 156 -12.21 4.60 -10.59
C ASP A 156 -13.61 5.09 -10.26
N VAL A 157 -13.84 6.41 -10.28
CA VAL A 157 -15.13 7.01 -9.90
C VAL A 157 -15.88 7.54 -11.10
N GLU A 158 -15.31 8.52 -11.81
CA GLU A 158 -15.97 9.18 -12.94
C GLU A 158 -14.95 9.79 -13.91
N LYS A 159 -15.03 9.45 -15.20
CA LYS A 159 -14.21 10.05 -16.27
C LYS A 159 -14.73 11.44 -16.63
N ASP A 160 -14.57 12.38 -15.70
CA ASP A 160 -15.06 13.74 -15.80
C ASP A 160 -14.08 14.63 -16.60
N PRO A 161 -14.52 15.28 -17.70
CA PRO A 161 -13.65 16.16 -18.50
C PRO A 161 -13.07 17.36 -17.72
N LEU A 162 -13.79 17.89 -16.72
CA LEU A 162 -13.29 19.00 -15.88
C LEU A 162 -12.14 18.54 -14.98
N VAL A 163 -12.20 17.31 -14.47
CA VAL A 163 -11.11 16.73 -13.69
C VAL A 163 -9.88 16.50 -14.58
N LEU A 164 -10.08 16.00 -15.81
CA LEU A 164 -8.98 15.83 -16.75
C LEU A 164 -8.34 17.17 -17.11
N GLU A 165 -9.14 18.20 -17.39
CA GLU A 165 -8.64 19.55 -17.68
C GLU A 165 -7.85 20.12 -16.50
N ALA A 166 -8.33 19.95 -15.27
CA ALA A 166 -7.61 20.39 -14.06
C ALA A 166 -6.27 19.67 -13.91
N MET A 167 -6.21 18.36 -14.14
CA MET A 167 -4.95 17.60 -14.12
C MET A 167 -3.97 18.08 -15.20
N GLU A 168 -4.45 18.32 -16.42
CA GLU A 168 -3.61 18.80 -17.52
C GLU A 168 -3.07 20.21 -17.26
N ASN A 169 -3.88 21.10 -16.67
CA ASN A 169 -3.45 22.45 -16.30
C ASN A 169 -2.42 22.42 -15.17
N GLU A 170 -2.65 21.57 -14.14
CA GLU A 170 -1.69 21.36 -13.06
C GLU A 170 -0.36 20.81 -13.59
N ALA A 171 -0.40 19.77 -14.42
CA ALA A 171 0.81 19.18 -14.99
C ALA A 171 1.56 20.17 -15.88
N ARG A 172 0.85 20.96 -16.71
CA ARG A 172 1.45 22.00 -17.54
C ARG A 172 2.16 23.05 -16.69
N SER A 173 1.53 23.49 -15.60
CA SER A 173 2.15 24.43 -14.67
C SER A 173 3.45 23.85 -14.06
N VAL A 174 3.53 22.55 -13.79
CA VAL A 174 4.79 21.89 -13.39
C VAL A 174 5.81 21.91 -14.52
N LEU A 175 5.42 21.47 -15.72
CA LEU A 175 6.29 21.42 -16.89
C LEU A 175 6.87 22.80 -17.29
N ASP A 176 6.12 23.88 -17.07
CA ASP A 176 6.59 25.24 -17.36
C ASP A 176 7.66 25.71 -16.36
N GLN A 177 7.66 25.20 -15.14
CA GLN A 177 8.51 25.67 -14.04
C GLN A 177 9.70 24.73 -13.77
N VAL A 178 9.57 23.43 -14.02
CA VAL A 178 10.54 22.39 -13.65
C VAL A 178 11.15 21.77 -14.91
N GLY A 179 12.47 21.61 -14.92
CA GLY A 179 13.21 21.05 -16.06
C GLY A 179 14.63 21.61 -16.11
N HIS A 180 15.31 21.44 -17.25
CA HIS A 180 16.62 22.05 -17.48
C HIS A 180 16.56 23.56 -17.52
N ALA A 181 17.68 24.21 -17.19
CA ALA A 181 17.81 25.66 -17.23
C ALA A 181 17.22 26.26 -18.52
N PRO A 182 16.46 27.35 -18.45
CA PRO A 182 16.34 28.29 -17.31
C PRO A 182 15.30 27.89 -16.25
N LYS A 183 14.64 26.71 -16.37
CA LYS A 183 13.73 26.19 -15.34
C LYS A 183 14.53 25.69 -14.13
N LYS A 184 13.83 25.43 -13.02
CA LYS A 184 14.46 24.82 -11.84
C LYS A 184 14.61 23.31 -12.03
N GLU A 185 15.76 22.76 -11.72
CA GLU A 185 16.00 21.32 -11.76
C GLU A 185 15.18 20.62 -10.67
N ILE A 186 14.59 19.46 -10.98
CA ILE A 186 13.76 18.68 -10.04
C ILE A 186 14.53 18.30 -8.77
N THR A 187 15.84 18.02 -8.90
CA THR A 187 16.73 17.67 -7.80
C THR A 187 17.14 18.86 -6.93
N GLU A 188 16.77 20.09 -7.30
CA GLU A 188 16.97 21.30 -6.49
C GLU A 188 15.71 21.73 -5.73
N LEU A 189 14.62 20.97 -5.86
CA LEU A 189 13.32 21.27 -5.28
C LEU A 189 12.95 20.25 -4.20
N GLY A 190 12.57 20.70 -3.02
CA GLY A 190 12.12 19.85 -1.93
C GLY A 190 12.61 20.32 -0.56
N TRP A 191 12.18 19.60 0.49
CA TRP A 191 12.54 19.95 1.87
C TRP A 191 13.71 19.14 2.42
N SER A 192 14.01 17.99 1.81
CA SER A 192 15.11 17.14 2.27
C SER A 192 16.45 17.59 1.72
N SER A 193 17.55 17.10 2.29
CA SER A 193 18.88 17.40 1.77
C SER A 193 19.16 16.81 0.39
N THR A 194 18.39 15.81 -0.01
CA THR A 194 18.51 15.12 -1.30
C THR A 194 17.36 15.42 -2.26
N ASN A 195 16.32 16.13 -1.80
CA ASN A 195 15.15 16.54 -2.59
C ASN A 195 14.44 15.38 -3.33
N ILE A 196 14.61 14.14 -2.86
CA ILE A 196 14.07 12.92 -3.47
C ILE A 196 12.54 12.93 -3.55
N GLU A 197 11.89 13.62 -2.63
CA GLU A 197 10.43 13.72 -2.57
C GLU A 197 9.81 14.33 -3.82
N SER A 198 10.46 15.33 -4.42
CA SER A 198 9.95 16.00 -5.62
C SER A 198 9.99 15.10 -6.85
N ALA A 199 11.01 14.25 -6.97
CA ALA A 199 11.13 13.30 -8.08
C ALA A 199 9.99 12.26 -8.10
N SER A 200 9.28 12.07 -6.99
CA SER A 200 8.15 11.14 -6.91
C SER A 200 6.91 11.57 -7.72
N ILE A 201 6.91 12.80 -8.28
CA ILE A 201 5.91 13.24 -9.27
C ILE A 201 5.97 12.40 -10.57
N LEU A 202 6.99 11.58 -10.73
CA LEU A 202 7.14 10.61 -11.80
C LEU A 202 5.89 9.73 -11.95
N GLU A 203 5.31 9.22 -10.85
CA GLU A 203 4.11 8.37 -10.91
C GLU A 203 2.90 9.06 -11.56
N PRO A 204 2.43 10.23 -11.10
CA PRO A 204 1.27 10.87 -11.72
C PRO A 204 1.53 11.38 -13.12
N MET A 205 2.76 11.76 -13.48
CA MET A 205 3.08 12.14 -14.87
C MET A 205 2.94 10.94 -15.81
N MET A 206 3.41 9.76 -15.39
CA MET A 206 3.19 8.53 -16.16
C MET A 206 1.72 8.12 -16.23
N ARG A 207 0.93 8.34 -15.16
CA ARG A 207 -0.53 8.13 -15.21
C ARG A 207 -1.20 9.05 -16.25
N LEU A 208 -0.81 10.32 -16.29
CA LEU A 208 -1.31 11.26 -17.30
C LEU A 208 -0.91 10.85 -18.72
N TYR A 209 0.30 10.34 -18.92
CA TYR A 209 0.70 9.75 -20.20
C TYR A 209 -0.25 8.63 -20.63
N PHE A 210 -0.56 7.69 -19.74
CA PHE A 210 -1.50 6.60 -20.06
C PHE A 210 -2.94 7.07 -20.29
N ILE A 211 -3.39 8.09 -19.57
CA ILE A 211 -4.74 8.66 -19.73
C ILE A 211 -4.87 9.44 -21.05
N THR A 212 -3.84 10.20 -21.45
CA THR A 212 -3.95 11.22 -22.52
C THR A 212 -3.18 10.89 -23.80
N GLY A 213 -2.15 10.03 -23.70
CA GLY A 213 -1.22 9.76 -24.80
C GLY A 213 -0.26 10.90 -25.13
N LYS A 214 -0.21 11.98 -24.33
CA LYS A 214 0.63 13.15 -24.61
C LYS A 214 2.08 12.87 -24.28
N GLN A 215 2.95 13.02 -25.30
CA GLN A 215 4.37 12.72 -25.21
C GLN A 215 5.10 13.58 -24.15
N GLU A 216 4.68 14.82 -23.93
CA GLU A 216 5.28 15.73 -22.96
C GLU A 216 5.39 15.16 -21.54
N TYR A 217 4.45 14.31 -21.11
CA TYR A 217 4.50 13.65 -19.81
C TYR A 217 5.53 12.52 -19.74
N LEU A 218 5.71 11.80 -20.84
CA LEU A 218 6.75 10.78 -20.96
C LEU A 218 8.14 11.43 -21.04
N ASP A 219 8.29 12.53 -21.81
CA ASP A 219 9.55 13.29 -21.89
C ASP A 219 9.96 13.83 -20.52
N PHE A 220 9.01 14.29 -19.73
CA PHE A 220 9.27 14.75 -18.36
C PHE A 220 9.65 13.60 -17.42
N ALA A 221 9.06 12.43 -17.58
CA ALA A 221 9.46 11.23 -16.86
C ALA A 221 10.91 10.82 -17.19
N GLU A 222 11.28 10.85 -18.48
CA GLU A 222 12.67 10.61 -18.93
C GLU A 222 13.65 11.63 -18.35
N TYR A 223 13.26 12.90 -18.27
CA TYR A 223 14.04 13.95 -17.60
C TYR A 223 14.27 13.63 -16.12
N ILE A 224 13.23 13.24 -15.36
CA ILE A 224 13.35 12.88 -13.94
C ILE A 224 14.32 11.70 -13.76
N ILE A 225 14.18 10.66 -14.59
CA ILE A 225 15.05 9.47 -14.53
C ILE A 225 16.50 9.86 -14.86
N ALA A 226 16.73 10.65 -15.91
CA ALA A 226 18.04 11.12 -16.32
C ALA A 226 18.71 12.04 -15.27
N SER A 227 17.92 12.72 -14.42
CA SER A 227 18.42 13.54 -13.32
C SER A 227 18.93 12.74 -12.12
N GLY A 228 18.72 11.41 -12.10
CA GLY A 228 19.04 10.52 -10.99
C GLY A 228 18.08 10.65 -9.79
N ALA A 229 17.00 11.44 -9.90
CA ALA A 229 15.93 11.64 -8.94
C ALA A 229 16.36 12.14 -7.54
N SER A 230 17.62 12.50 -7.32
CA SER A 230 18.14 12.90 -6.02
C SER A 230 19.29 13.88 -6.18
N LYS A 231 19.35 14.91 -5.33
CA LYS A 231 20.46 15.86 -5.32
C LYS A 231 21.77 15.19 -4.93
N GLY A 232 22.78 15.29 -5.80
CA GLY A 232 24.12 14.79 -5.53
C GLY A 232 24.31 13.28 -5.66
N SER A 233 23.27 12.54 -6.06
CA SER A 233 23.40 11.09 -6.34
C SER A 233 22.35 10.63 -7.37
N ASP A 234 22.71 9.60 -8.13
CA ASP A 234 21.79 8.88 -9.00
C ASP A 234 21.32 7.60 -8.27
N ILE A 235 20.07 7.63 -7.77
CA ILE A 235 19.53 6.49 -7.00
C ILE A 235 19.25 5.28 -7.88
N PHE A 236 18.97 5.47 -9.18
CA PHE A 236 18.75 4.36 -10.11
C PHE A 236 20.06 3.63 -10.39
N ALA A 237 21.12 4.37 -10.67
CA ALA A 237 22.45 3.78 -10.85
C ALA A 237 22.92 3.04 -9.59
N GLN A 238 22.72 3.63 -8.40
CA GLN A 238 23.11 3.00 -7.12
C GLN A 238 22.37 1.67 -6.89
N VAL A 239 21.06 1.61 -7.20
CA VAL A 239 20.28 0.36 -7.08
C VAL A 239 20.65 -0.63 -8.18
N ALA A 240 20.92 -0.18 -9.41
CA ALA A 240 21.38 -1.05 -10.47
C ALA A 240 22.74 -1.70 -10.14
N GLU A 241 23.64 -0.98 -9.46
CA GLU A 241 24.92 -1.47 -8.93
C GLU A 241 24.77 -2.42 -7.72
N GLY A 242 23.60 -2.47 -7.09
CA GLY A 242 23.32 -3.33 -5.94
C GLY A 242 23.85 -2.80 -4.61
N LYS A 243 23.92 -1.48 -4.43
CA LYS A 243 24.24 -0.86 -3.13
C LYS A 243 23.16 -1.17 -2.10
N HIS A 244 23.56 -1.36 -0.84
CA HIS A 244 22.60 -1.54 0.26
C HIS A 244 21.61 -0.38 0.35
N MET A 245 20.33 -0.68 0.65
CA MET A 245 19.27 0.34 0.65
C MET A 245 19.58 1.54 1.56
N TYR A 246 20.17 1.30 2.73
CA TYR A 246 20.55 2.38 3.65
C TYR A 246 21.73 3.26 3.16
N GLU A 247 22.36 2.90 2.03
CA GLU A 247 23.42 3.68 1.36
C GLU A 247 22.89 4.42 0.13
N VAL A 248 21.73 4.02 -0.42
CA VAL A 248 21.12 4.66 -1.59
C VAL A 248 20.49 5.99 -1.21
N GLY A 249 20.81 7.06 -1.96
CA GLY A 249 20.24 8.39 -1.72
C GLY A 249 20.73 9.05 -0.43
N THR A 250 21.92 8.67 0.07
CA THR A 250 22.49 9.29 1.27
C THR A 250 22.88 10.76 1.03
N PRO A 251 22.81 11.61 2.06
CA PRO A 251 22.59 11.31 3.48
C PRO A 251 21.13 11.28 3.92
N TYR A 252 20.16 11.09 3.03
CA TYR A 252 18.74 11.12 3.35
C TYR A 252 17.98 9.97 2.66
N PRO A 253 18.29 8.70 3.01
CA PRO A 253 17.67 7.52 2.39
C PRO A 253 16.23 7.30 2.91
N LYS A 254 15.32 8.23 2.62
CA LYS A 254 13.97 8.22 3.14
C LYS A 254 13.10 7.20 2.40
N ALA A 255 12.55 6.24 3.14
CA ALA A 255 11.95 5.04 2.59
C ALA A 255 10.67 5.30 1.79
N TYR A 256 9.77 6.14 2.32
CA TYR A 256 8.48 6.42 1.69
C TYR A 256 8.66 7.17 0.36
N GLU A 257 9.42 8.25 0.37
CA GLU A 257 9.67 9.09 -0.79
C GLU A 257 10.40 8.32 -1.88
N MET A 258 11.43 7.55 -1.50
CA MET A 258 12.17 6.70 -2.42
C MET A 258 11.26 5.67 -3.08
N THR A 259 10.49 4.90 -2.31
CA THR A 259 9.55 3.91 -2.86
C THR A 259 8.52 4.56 -3.79
N SER A 260 8.09 5.79 -3.49
CA SER A 260 7.19 6.56 -4.38
C SER A 260 7.82 6.88 -5.74
N VAL A 261 9.14 7.08 -5.82
CA VAL A 261 9.85 7.23 -7.10
C VAL A 261 9.83 5.91 -7.86
N TRP A 262 10.03 4.77 -7.17
CA TRP A 262 9.96 3.44 -7.78
C TRP A 262 8.55 3.07 -8.28
N GLU A 263 7.49 3.55 -7.62
CA GLU A 263 6.12 3.43 -8.14
C GLU A 263 6.01 4.11 -9.53
N GLY A 264 6.63 5.27 -9.70
CA GLY A 264 6.72 5.96 -10.98
C GLY A 264 7.58 5.24 -12.02
N LEU A 265 8.73 4.68 -11.61
CA LEU A 265 9.61 3.91 -12.48
C LEU A 265 8.92 2.63 -13.00
N ALA A 266 8.04 2.01 -12.19
CA ALA A 266 7.24 0.87 -12.62
C ALA A 266 6.29 1.25 -13.77
N GLU A 267 5.62 2.39 -13.68
CA GLU A 267 4.76 2.89 -14.77
C GLU A 267 5.59 3.31 -16.00
N TYR A 268 6.78 3.88 -15.82
CA TYR A 268 7.71 4.16 -16.92
C TYR A 268 8.16 2.88 -17.63
N TYR A 269 8.55 1.84 -16.88
CA TYR A 269 8.87 0.54 -17.47
C TYR A 269 7.69 -0.02 -18.27
N ARG A 270 6.47 0.08 -17.75
CA ARG A 270 5.26 -0.35 -18.47
C ARG A 270 5.09 0.40 -19.80
N ALA A 271 5.41 1.69 -19.82
CA ALA A 271 5.30 2.51 -21.04
C ALA A 271 6.38 2.18 -22.09
N LYS A 272 7.64 1.98 -21.66
CA LYS A 272 8.80 1.92 -22.55
C LYS A 272 9.39 0.52 -22.74
N GLY A 273 9.20 -0.39 -21.77
CA GLY A 273 9.88 -1.68 -21.77
C GLY A 273 11.40 -1.56 -21.55
N ASP A 274 11.88 -0.48 -20.94
CA ASP A 274 13.31 -0.20 -20.74
C ASP A 274 13.97 -1.26 -19.87
N PRO A 275 14.99 -2.01 -20.37
CA PRO A 275 15.67 -3.05 -19.59
C PRO A 275 16.40 -2.52 -18.37
N HIS A 276 16.91 -1.27 -18.38
CA HIS A 276 17.57 -0.67 -17.23
C HIS A 276 16.55 -0.36 -16.12
N ALA A 277 15.41 0.21 -16.47
CA ALA A 277 14.32 0.39 -15.52
C ALA A 277 13.87 -0.96 -14.90
N LYS A 278 13.77 -2.02 -15.71
CA LYS A 278 13.46 -3.36 -15.21
C LYS A 278 14.49 -3.88 -14.21
N LEU A 279 15.77 -3.73 -14.51
CA LEU A 279 16.86 -4.10 -13.60
C LEU A 279 16.75 -3.34 -12.26
N CYS A 280 16.50 -2.03 -12.31
CA CYS A 280 16.30 -1.20 -11.11
C CYS A 280 15.10 -1.69 -10.29
N LEU A 281 13.96 -2.01 -10.94
CA LEU A 281 12.78 -2.53 -10.26
C LEU A 281 13.06 -3.87 -9.56
N ASP A 282 13.73 -4.80 -10.25
CA ASP A 282 14.03 -6.13 -9.70
C ASP A 282 15.01 -6.04 -8.52
N ASN A 283 16.07 -5.23 -8.66
CA ASN A 283 17.04 -5.03 -7.60
C ASN A 283 16.39 -4.34 -6.38
N PHE A 284 15.58 -3.29 -6.60
CA PHE A 284 14.88 -2.61 -5.50
C PHE A 284 13.95 -3.57 -4.76
N PHE A 285 13.13 -4.35 -5.49
CA PHE A 285 12.27 -5.36 -4.88
C PHE A 285 13.07 -6.34 -4.02
N LYS A 286 14.15 -6.89 -4.58
CA LYS A 286 15.02 -7.85 -3.89
C LYS A 286 15.68 -7.24 -2.64
N MET A 287 16.26 -6.06 -2.78
CA MET A 287 17.02 -5.41 -1.69
C MET A 287 16.09 -5.00 -0.55
N VAL A 288 14.99 -4.31 -0.84
CA VAL A 288 14.01 -3.93 0.19
C VAL A 288 13.45 -5.17 0.89
N SER A 289 13.06 -6.19 0.13
CA SER A 289 12.48 -7.41 0.70
C SER A 289 13.45 -8.19 1.60
N THR A 290 14.75 -8.16 1.35
CA THR A 290 15.75 -8.93 2.10
C THR A 290 16.45 -8.14 3.20
N GLU A 291 16.59 -6.82 3.02
CA GLU A 291 17.36 -5.97 3.93
C GLU A 291 16.46 -5.14 4.88
N GLU A 292 15.25 -4.79 4.44
CA GLU A 292 14.45 -3.80 5.14
C GLU A 292 13.15 -4.36 5.74
N ILE A 293 12.52 -5.36 5.09
CA ILE A 293 11.21 -5.84 5.55
C ILE A 293 11.33 -6.68 6.81
N THR A 294 10.70 -6.18 7.88
CA THR A 294 10.65 -6.83 9.19
C THR A 294 9.68 -8.01 9.21
N ILE A 295 9.62 -8.66 10.37
CA ILE A 295 8.72 -9.81 10.60
C ILE A 295 7.24 -9.46 10.38
N ILE A 296 6.82 -8.21 10.64
CA ILE A 296 5.44 -7.75 10.43
C ILE A 296 5.18 -7.12 9.05
N GLY A 297 6.15 -7.19 8.13
CA GLY A 297 5.97 -6.73 6.76
C GLY A 297 6.16 -5.24 6.51
N ASN A 298 6.55 -4.45 7.51
CA ASN A 298 6.87 -3.02 7.41
C ASN A 298 8.39 -2.81 7.48
N ALA A 299 8.87 -1.59 7.25
CA ALA A 299 10.28 -1.25 7.16
C ALA A 299 10.61 0.15 7.70
N GLY A 300 11.91 0.44 7.78
CA GLY A 300 12.46 1.72 8.23
C GLY A 300 12.69 1.77 9.73
N SER A 301 13.84 2.34 10.14
CA SER A 301 14.15 2.58 11.56
C SER A 301 15.10 3.78 11.72
N ASP A 302 15.32 4.19 12.96
CA ASP A 302 16.22 5.30 13.32
C ASP A 302 17.63 4.85 13.70
N VAL A 303 17.97 3.57 13.57
CA VAL A 303 19.24 3.02 14.08
C VAL A 303 20.47 3.46 13.29
N ILE A 304 20.38 3.56 11.96
CA ILE A 304 21.47 4.05 11.10
C ILE A 304 21.34 5.55 10.85
N TRP A 305 20.11 6.02 10.66
CA TRP A 305 19.76 7.40 10.35
C TRP A 305 18.82 8.00 11.41
N PRO A 306 19.31 8.35 12.62
CA PRO A 306 18.45 8.84 13.71
C PRO A 306 17.65 10.09 13.35
N LYS A 307 18.20 10.95 12.47
CA LYS A 307 17.50 12.17 12.02
C LYS A 307 16.25 11.88 11.18
N LEU A 308 16.12 10.68 10.62
CA LEU A 308 14.95 10.26 9.84
C LEU A 308 13.81 9.70 10.71
N MET A 309 14.00 9.63 12.04
CA MET A 309 12.94 9.37 13.00
C MET A 309 12.12 8.10 12.75
N GLY A 310 12.77 7.03 12.26
CA GLY A 310 12.12 5.75 11.96
C GLY A 310 11.59 5.60 10.53
N GLU A 311 11.83 6.59 9.67
CA GLU A 311 11.34 6.64 8.29
C GLU A 311 12.45 6.37 7.24
N GLY A 312 13.68 6.05 7.68
CA GLY A 312 14.83 5.79 6.81
C GLY A 312 15.10 4.31 6.60
N TRP A 313 15.62 3.97 5.41
CA TRP A 313 16.23 2.66 5.19
C TRP A 313 17.40 2.48 6.16
N SER A 314 17.40 1.40 6.92
CA SER A 314 18.35 1.20 8.03
C SER A 314 18.76 -0.26 8.21
N ASN A 315 18.70 -1.08 7.14
CA ASN A 315 18.90 -2.52 7.24
C ASN A 315 17.91 -3.15 8.26
N THR A 316 16.68 -2.67 8.24
CA THR A 316 15.69 -2.86 9.31
C THR A 316 15.35 -4.32 9.53
N ALA A 317 15.39 -5.18 8.49
CA ALA A 317 15.14 -6.61 8.60
C ALA A 317 16.15 -7.32 9.52
N VAL A 318 17.38 -6.81 9.62
CA VAL A 318 18.42 -7.33 10.51
C VAL A 318 18.40 -6.60 11.84
N GLU A 319 18.25 -5.28 11.80
CA GLU A 319 18.32 -4.41 12.99
C GLU A 319 17.05 -4.42 13.86
N GLN A 320 15.95 -5.07 13.44
CA GLN A 320 14.63 -4.98 14.08
C GLN A 320 14.58 -5.41 15.57
N THR A 321 15.61 -6.08 16.07
CA THR A 321 15.75 -6.46 17.49
C THR A 321 16.78 -5.61 18.24
N ASN A 322 17.34 -4.59 17.59
CA ASN A 322 18.31 -3.70 18.20
C ASN A 322 17.62 -2.84 19.28
N PRO A 323 18.04 -2.93 20.58
CA PRO A 323 17.39 -2.20 21.66
C PRO A 323 17.62 -0.66 21.60
N ASP A 324 18.53 -0.19 20.75
CA ASP A 324 18.77 1.24 20.56
C ASP A 324 17.70 1.90 19.68
N ILE A 325 16.88 1.13 18.95
CA ILE A 325 15.77 1.64 18.15
C ILE A 325 14.72 2.28 19.07
N LYS A 326 14.42 3.56 18.80
CA LYS A 326 13.35 4.30 19.48
C LYS A 326 12.12 4.48 18.60
N ARG A 327 12.32 4.45 17.27
CA ARG A 327 11.26 4.61 16.27
C ARG A 327 11.55 3.71 15.08
N MET A 328 10.51 3.06 14.59
CA MET A 328 10.62 2.20 13.41
C MET A 328 9.26 2.02 12.74
N MET A 329 9.30 1.64 11.47
CA MET A 329 8.15 1.17 10.70
C MET A 329 7.01 2.19 10.66
N GLU A 330 7.29 3.34 10.05
CA GLU A 330 6.25 4.28 9.68
C GLU A 330 5.15 3.58 8.87
N THR A 331 3.88 3.80 9.21
CA THR A 331 2.75 3.17 8.50
C THR A 331 2.73 3.54 7.02
N CYS A 332 3.13 4.77 6.65
CA CYS A 332 3.24 5.16 5.25
C CYS A 332 4.26 4.30 4.47
N VAL A 333 5.39 3.93 5.09
CA VAL A 333 6.41 3.08 4.46
C VAL A 333 5.84 1.71 4.11
N GLY A 334 5.13 1.07 5.06
CA GLY A 334 4.49 -0.22 4.80
C GLY A 334 3.41 -0.15 3.72
N VAL A 335 2.59 0.89 3.72
CA VAL A 335 1.54 1.09 2.69
C VAL A 335 2.16 1.34 1.32
N THR A 336 3.21 2.16 1.21
CA THR A 336 3.85 2.40 -0.09
C THR A 336 4.60 1.18 -0.60
N TRP A 337 5.20 0.37 0.30
CA TRP A 337 5.72 -0.94 -0.06
C TRP A 337 4.64 -1.87 -0.61
N MET A 338 3.47 -1.93 0.03
CA MET A 338 2.32 -2.70 -0.45
C MET A 338 1.84 -2.23 -1.83
N LYS A 339 1.81 -0.91 -2.09
CA LYS A 339 1.50 -0.34 -3.40
C LYS A 339 2.52 -0.76 -4.45
N TYR A 340 3.82 -0.63 -4.15
CA TYR A 340 4.90 -1.05 -5.03
C TYR A 340 4.83 -2.56 -5.33
N CYS A 341 4.64 -3.40 -4.31
CA CYS A 341 4.42 -4.84 -4.50
C CYS A 341 3.22 -5.13 -5.42
N SER A 342 2.13 -4.36 -5.30
CA SER A 342 0.98 -4.48 -6.20
C SER A 342 1.32 -4.15 -7.65
N GLN A 343 2.09 -3.09 -7.90
CA GLN A 343 2.56 -2.75 -9.26
C GLN A 343 3.56 -3.79 -9.79
N TYR A 344 4.49 -4.22 -8.95
CA TYR A 344 5.45 -5.26 -9.31
C TYR A 344 4.77 -6.59 -9.64
N LEU A 345 3.74 -6.98 -8.86
CA LEU A 345 2.90 -8.14 -9.13
C LEU A 345 2.17 -8.03 -10.49
N ARG A 346 1.60 -6.87 -10.78
CA ARG A 346 0.96 -6.62 -12.08
C ARG A 346 1.92 -6.86 -13.24
N LEU A 347 3.12 -6.31 -13.16
CA LEU A 347 4.13 -6.34 -14.24
C LEU A 347 4.81 -7.71 -14.39
N THR A 348 5.00 -8.46 -13.28
CA THR A 348 5.86 -9.65 -13.28
C THR A 348 5.11 -10.96 -13.02
N GLY A 349 3.98 -10.88 -12.31
CA GLY A 349 3.30 -12.07 -11.81
C GLY A 349 4.09 -12.80 -10.71
N ASP A 350 5.06 -12.15 -10.06
CA ASP A 350 5.91 -12.77 -9.03
C ASP A 350 5.11 -13.04 -7.75
N PRO A 351 4.95 -14.32 -7.32
CA PRO A 351 4.22 -14.67 -6.12
C PRO A 351 4.83 -14.10 -4.82
N ALA A 352 6.13 -13.79 -4.81
CA ALA A 352 6.78 -13.20 -3.64
C ALA A 352 6.17 -11.82 -3.29
N ALA A 353 5.72 -11.07 -4.28
CA ALA A 353 5.04 -9.80 -4.03
C ALA A 353 3.74 -10.00 -3.24
N VAL A 354 3.01 -11.09 -3.48
CA VAL A 354 1.81 -11.43 -2.71
C VAL A 354 2.15 -11.80 -1.26
N ASP A 355 3.23 -12.57 -1.05
CA ASP A 355 3.69 -12.91 0.30
C ASP A 355 3.97 -11.65 1.15
N TYR A 356 4.57 -10.59 0.55
CA TYR A 356 4.83 -9.32 1.25
C TYR A 356 3.56 -8.50 1.48
N ILE A 357 2.64 -8.48 0.51
CA ILE A 357 1.31 -7.85 0.69
C ILE A 357 0.56 -8.53 1.84
N GLU A 358 0.50 -9.88 1.84
CA GLU A 358 -0.16 -10.67 2.88
C GLU A 358 0.46 -10.43 4.26
N LYS A 359 1.79 -10.50 4.35
CA LYS A 359 2.53 -10.29 5.60
C LYS A 359 2.22 -8.92 6.20
N TYR A 360 2.28 -7.84 5.39
CA TYR A 360 1.97 -6.50 5.87
C TYR A 360 0.49 -6.34 6.23
N ALA A 361 -0.41 -6.83 5.39
CA ALA A 361 -1.85 -6.72 5.63
C ALA A 361 -2.28 -7.31 6.97
N TYR A 362 -1.91 -8.58 7.25
CA TYR A 362 -2.31 -9.26 8.48
C TYR A 362 -1.59 -8.79 9.74
N ASN A 363 -0.42 -8.16 9.61
CA ASN A 363 0.39 -7.74 10.76
C ASN A 363 0.54 -6.21 10.82
N GLY A 364 1.45 -5.63 10.03
CA GLY A 364 1.80 -4.22 10.15
C GLY A 364 0.63 -3.26 9.91
N LEU A 365 -0.22 -3.51 8.90
CA LEU A 365 -1.34 -2.65 8.57
C LEU A 365 -2.46 -2.73 9.61
N LEU A 366 -2.98 -3.93 9.90
CA LEU A 366 -4.02 -4.10 10.91
C LEU A 366 -3.50 -3.79 12.32
N GLY A 367 -2.20 -4.07 12.58
CA GLY A 367 -1.56 -3.68 13.82
C GLY A 367 -1.45 -2.17 14.00
N ALA A 368 -1.38 -1.39 12.92
CA ALA A 368 -1.38 0.06 12.98
C ALA A 368 -2.77 0.67 13.18
N MET A 369 -3.83 -0.06 12.83
CA MET A 369 -5.20 0.43 12.88
C MET A 369 -5.70 0.55 14.33
N ARG A 370 -6.35 1.65 14.67
CA ARG A 370 -7.07 1.78 15.94
C ARG A 370 -8.28 0.83 15.97
N PRO A 371 -8.55 0.18 17.11
CA PRO A 371 -9.70 -0.73 17.23
C PRO A 371 -11.05 -0.06 16.93
N ASP A 372 -11.18 1.24 17.20
CA ASP A 372 -12.38 2.04 16.93
C ASP A 372 -12.47 2.55 15.48
N GLY A 373 -11.53 2.19 14.60
CA GLY A 373 -11.50 2.62 13.21
C GLY A 373 -11.14 4.10 12.97
N LYS A 374 -10.85 4.89 14.01
CA LYS A 374 -10.66 6.35 13.94
C LYS A 374 -9.23 6.79 13.64
N GLY A 375 -8.42 5.92 13.08
CA GLY A 375 -7.07 6.29 12.67
C GLY A 375 -6.06 5.15 12.73
N PHE A 376 -4.80 5.51 12.47
CA PHE A 376 -3.66 4.60 12.40
C PHE A 376 -2.47 5.16 13.17
N SER A 377 -1.66 4.29 13.76
CA SER A 377 -0.41 4.70 14.40
C SER A 377 0.57 5.26 13.37
N TYR A 378 1.43 6.17 13.81
CA TYR A 378 2.50 6.69 12.96
C TYR A 378 3.61 5.64 12.78
N VAL A 379 4.15 5.14 13.88
CA VAL A 379 5.17 4.07 13.88
C VAL A 379 4.67 2.86 14.67
N ASN A 380 5.20 1.68 14.33
CA ASN A 380 4.83 0.42 14.94
C ASN A 380 6.07 -0.24 15.54
N LEU A 381 6.24 -0.19 16.86
CA LEU A 381 7.29 -0.91 17.54
C LEU A 381 6.97 -2.40 17.60
N LEU A 382 8.01 -3.24 17.53
CA LEU A 382 7.90 -4.68 17.76
C LEU A 382 7.97 -5.00 19.25
N ASN A 383 8.68 -4.17 19.99
CA ASN A 383 8.77 -4.21 21.44
C ASN A 383 8.58 -2.78 21.96
N GLY A 384 7.51 -2.54 22.72
CA GLY A 384 7.16 -1.21 23.23
C GLY A 384 5.77 -0.71 22.79
N PRO A 385 5.41 0.52 23.10
CA PRO A 385 4.11 1.08 22.76
C PRO A 385 4.05 1.60 21.32
N LYS A 386 2.85 1.70 20.76
CA LYS A 386 2.61 2.40 19.49
C LYS A 386 2.66 3.92 19.70
N VAL A 387 3.14 4.62 18.67
CA VAL A 387 3.16 6.07 18.64
C VAL A 387 2.10 6.58 17.67
N THR A 388 1.06 7.22 18.21
CA THR A 388 -0.08 7.72 17.41
C THR A 388 0.25 8.99 16.64
N ASN A 389 1.17 9.81 17.16
CA ASN A 389 1.63 11.06 16.56
C ASN A 389 3.15 11.17 16.69
N SER A 390 3.81 11.55 15.59
CA SER A 390 5.27 11.70 15.55
C SER A 390 5.78 13.10 15.91
N GLY A 391 4.86 14.05 16.15
CA GLY A 391 5.18 15.49 16.16
C GLY A 391 5.16 16.13 14.77
N TRP A 392 5.06 15.34 13.71
CA TRP A 392 4.74 15.77 12.35
C TRP A 392 3.23 15.73 12.12
N GLY A 393 2.72 16.51 11.21
CA GLY A 393 1.29 16.61 10.98
C GLY A 393 0.63 17.64 11.91
N THR A 394 -0.65 17.79 11.73
CA THR A 394 -1.41 18.88 12.35
C THR A 394 -2.56 18.31 13.15
N ASN A 395 -2.83 18.90 14.30
CA ASN A 395 -4.13 18.79 14.92
C ASN A 395 -5.08 19.71 14.17
N ILE A 396 -6.04 19.12 13.46
CA ILE A 396 -7.15 19.85 12.85
C ILE A 396 -8.37 19.59 13.71
N ASP A 397 -8.89 20.64 14.35
CA ASP A 397 -10.05 20.57 15.25
C ASP A 397 -9.91 19.49 16.35
N GLY A 398 -8.71 19.35 16.89
CA GLY A 398 -8.38 18.39 17.95
C GLY A 398 -8.04 16.97 17.44
N LEU A 399 -8.13 16.72 16.14
CA LEU A 399 -7.77 15.43 15.54
C LEU A 399 -6.32 15.44 15.03
N PRO A 400 -5.52 14.44 15.35
CA PRO A 400 -4.18 14.31 14.76
C PRO A 400 -4.30 13.82 13.32
N VAL A 401 -4.36 14.73 12.35
CA VAL A 401 -4.33 14.41 10.92
C VAL A 401 -2.87 14.28 10.49
N THR A 402 -2.40 13.04 10.40
CA THR A 402 -1.05 12.70 9.94
C THR A 402 -1.11 12.02 8.58
N CYS A 403 0.02 12.00 7.87
CA CYS A 403 0.16 11.22 6.62
C CYS A 403 -0.25 9.76 6.81
N CYS A 404 0.08 9.14 7.95
CA CYS A 404 -0.23 7.75 8.27
C CYS A 404 -1.72 7.49 8.47
N ASN A 405 -2.46 8.44 9.05
CA ASN A 405 -3.92 8.35 9.16
C ASN A 405 -4.64 8.35 7.80
N LEU A 406 -3.98 8.86 6.75
CA LEU A 406 -4.51 8.84 5.38
C LEU A 406 -3.97 7.67 4.57
N SER A 407 -2.74 7.22 4.85
CA SER A 407 -2.14 6.09 4.16
C SER A 407 -2.71 4.74 4.64
N GLY A 408 -3.01 4.58 5.93
CA GLY A 408 -3.58 3.34 6.46
C GLY A 408 -4.86 2.89 5.73
N PRO A 409 -5.88 3.75 5.57
CA PRO A 409 -7.07 3.42 4.78
C PRO A 409 -6.76 3.08 3.32
N THR A 410 -5.72 3.70 2.72
CA THR A 410 -5.24 3.33 1.38
C THR A 410 -4.75 1.88 1.37
N GLY A 411 -3.98 1.47 2.38
CA GLY A 411 -3.51 0.09 2.53
C GLY A 411 -4.67 -0.91 2.58
N LEU A 412 -5.71 -0.62 3.36
CA LEU A 412 -6.93 -1.46 3.40
C LEU A 412 -7.60 -1.55 2.03
N ALA A 413 -7.68 -0.45 1.27
CA ALA A 413 -8.30 -0.43 -0.05
C ALA A 413 -7.52 -1.24 -1.11
N TYR A 414 -6.21 -1.46 -0.92
CA TYR A 414 -5.40 -2.32 -1.80
C TYR A 414 -5.67 -3.82 -1.59
N ILE A 415 -6.22 -4.25 -0.46
CA ILE A 415 -6.54 -5.66 -0.20
C ILE A 415 -7.57 -6.19 -1.23
N PRO A 416 -8.77 -5.61 -1.40
CA PRO A 416 -9.70 -6.04 -2.45
C PRO A 416 -9.17 -5.82 -3.87
N TYR A 417 -8.25 -4.86 -4.05
CA TYR A 417 -7.62 -4.56 -5.35
C TYR A 417 -6.75 -5.72 -5.85
N VAL A 418 -6.07 -6.43 -4.95
CA VAL A 418 -5.14 -7.52 -5.26
C VAL A 418 -5.69 -8.91 -4.94
N ALA A 419 -6.74 -9.04 -4.14
CA ALA A 419 -7.22 -10.32 -3.61
C ALA A 419 -7.48 -11.36 -4.71
N VAL A 420 -8.18 -10.98 -5.76
CA VAL A 420 -8.32 -11.76 -7.00
C VAL A 420 -8.08 -10.83 -8.17
N MET A 421 -7.20 -11.28 -9.06
CA MET A 421 -6.82 -10.54 -10.26
C MET A 421 -7.16 -11.35 -11.53
N GLN A 422 -7.05 -10.71 -12.68
CA GLN A 422 -7.25 -11.30 -14.00
C GLN A 422 -5.90 -11.53 -14.67
N SER A 423 -5.73 -12.67 -15.33
CA SER A 423 -4.64 -12.91 -16.29
C SER A 423 -5.19 -13.27 -17.65
N ALA A 424 -4.35 -13.27 -18.68
CA ALA A 424 -4.72 -13.76 -20.02
C ALA A 424 -5.19 -15.23 -20.02
N ARG A 425 -4.84 -16.02 -18.99
CA ARG A 425 -5.22 -17.42 -18.85
C ARG A 425 -6.48 -17.66 -18.00
N GLY A 426 -6.97 -16.63 -17.29
CA GLY A 426 -8.10 -16.68 -16.39
C GLY A 426 -7.82 -16.06 -15.02
N PRO A 427 -8.67 -16.35 -14.01
CA PRO A 427 -8.55 -15.76 -12.68
C PRO A 427 -7.27 -16.17 -11.93
N VAL A 428 -6.79 -15.23 -11.09
CA VAL A 428 -5.64 -15.43 -10.20
C VAL A 428 -6.09 -15.09 -8.78
N VAL A 429 -6.11 -16.05 -7.89
CA VAL A 429 -6.42 -15.87 -6.47
C VAL A 429 -5.12 -15.64 -5.73
N ASN A 430 -4.93 -14.44 -5.21
CA ASN A 430 -3.74 -14.01 -4.47
C ASN A 430 -3.94 -14.07 -2.97
N LEU A 431 -5.07 -13.53 -2.46
CA LEU A 431 -5.41 -13.55 -1.04
C LEU A 431 -6.73 -14.28 -0.82
N TYR A 432 -6.81 -15.00 0.27
CA TYR A 432 -7.96 -15.87 0.57
C TYR A 432 -8.91 -15.20 1.55
N ASN A 433 -9.88 -14.46 1.01
CA ASN A 433 -10.93 -13.79 1.77
C ASN A 433 -12.30 -14.32 1.33
N SER A 434 -13.18 -14.61 2.27
CA SER A 434 -14.57 -14.96 1.95
C SER A 434 -15.21 -13.89 1.08
N GLY A 435 -15.98 -14.33 0.08
CA GLY A 435 -16.64 -13.38 -0.81
C GLY A 435 -16.92 -13.92 -2.19
N VAL A 436 -17.36 -13.01 -3.07
CA VAL A 436 -17.67 -13.30 -4.48
C VAL A 436 -16.83 -12.42 -5.38
N TYR A 437 -16.15 -13.06 -6.33
CA TYR A 437 -15.24 -12.40 -7.26
C TYR A 437 -15.69 -12.68 -8.70
N LYS A 438 -16.08 -11.61 -9.41
CA LYS A 438 -16.57 -11.69 -10.78
C LYS A 438 -15.44 -11.41 -11.75
N THR A 439 -15.02 -12.41 -12.49
CA THR A 439 -13.84 -12.44 -13.37
C THR A 439 -14.17 -13.03 -14.73
N GLN A 440 -13.18 -13.36 -15.53
CA GLN A 440 -13.34 -13.95 -16.86
C GLN A 440 -12.39 -15.13 -17.08
N SER A 441 -12.81 -16.07 -17.92
CA SER A 441 -11.94 -17.09 -18.49
C SER A 441 -11.05 -16.51 -19.59
N SER A 442 -10.07 -17.31 -20.08
CA SER A 442 -9.17 -16.91 -21.16
C SER A 442 -9.84 -16.56 -22.49
N ASP A 443 -11.07 -17.01 -22.70
CA ASP A 443 -11.89 -16.70 -23.87
C ASP A 443 -12.98 -15.66 -23.62
N GLY A 444 -12.89 -14.92 -22.49
CA GLY A 444 -13.75 -13.79 -22.17
C GLY A 444 -15.12 -14.14 -21.57
N ARG A 445 -15.42 -15.43 -21.30
CA ARG A 445 -16.66 -15.81 -20.60
C ARG A 445 -16.61 -15.39 -19.14
N TYR A 446 -17.75 -14.96 -18.61
CA TYR A 446 -17.87 -14.62 -17.18
C TYR A 446 -17.63 -15.86 -16.31
N VAL A 447 -16.85 -15.64 -15.24
CA VAL A 447 -16.59 -16.63 -14.20
C VAL A 447 -16.82 -15.96 -12.85
N SER A 448 -17.66 -16.57 -12.00
CA SER A 448 -17.78 -16.16 -10.61
C SER A 448 -17.05 -17.17 -9.73
N LEU A 449 -16.17 -16.68 -8.85
CA LEU A 449 -15.54 -17.47 -7.80
C LEU A 449 -16.21 -17.10 -6.47
N GLY A 450 -16.80 -18.10 -5.80
CA GLY A 450 -17.29 -17.96 -4.43
C GLY A 450 -16.26 -18.55 -3.48
N ILE A 451 -15.58 -17.72 -2.68
CA ILE A 451 -14.60 -18.16 -1.68
C ILE A 451 -15.29 -18.18 -0.31
N ASP A 452 -15.18 -19.32 0.38
CA ASP A 452 -15.70 -19.54 1.72
C ASP A 452 -14.58 -20.00 2.63
N THR A 453 -14.26 -19.19 3.66
CA THR A 453 -13.17 -19.43 4.59
C THR A 453 -13.32 -18.57 5.83
N VAL A 454 -12.69 -18.98 6.93
CA VAL A 454 -12.45 -18.14 8.12
C VAL A 454 -10.96 -17.80 8.27
N PHE A 455 -10.21 -17.89 7.17
CA PHE A 455 -8.79 -17.53 7.14
C PHE A 455 -8.60 -16.09 7.67
N PRO A 456 -7.59 -15.82 8.51
CA PRO A 456 -6.48 -16.68 8.91
C PRO A 456 -6.74 -17.54 10.16
N LYS A 457 -7.96 -17.59 10.72
CA LYS A 457 -8.30 -18.39 11.91
C LYS A 457 -8.24 -19.91 11.64
N SER A 458 -8.31 -20.29 10.39
CA SER A 458 -8.15 -21.67 9.91
C SER A 458 -7.51 -21.65 8.53
N GLY A 459 -6.74 -22.69 8.22
CA GLY A 459 -6.13 -22.88 6.89
C GLY A 459 -7.09 -23.45 5.84
N GLU A 460 -8.35 -23.73 6.19
CA GLU A 460 -9.32 -24.32 5.29
C GLU A 460 -9.97 -23.27 4.39
N VAL A 461 -9.88 -23.48 3.07
CA VAL A 461 -10.48 -22.62 2.05
C VAL A 461 -11.25 -23.47 1.05
N LYS A 462 -12.46 -23.04 0.75
CA LYS A 462 -13.31 -23.61 -0.28
C LYS A 462 -13.55 -22.56 -1.36
N ILE A 463 -13.33 -22.92 -2.64
CA ILE A 463 -13.63 -22.07 -3.79
C ILE A 463 -14.62 -22.79 -4.68
N ALA A 464 -15.80 -22.24 -4.84
CA ALA A 464 -16.82 -22.70 -5.79
C ALA A 464 -16.68 -21.93 -7.10
N VAL A 465 -16.67 -22.64 -8.23
CA VAL A 465 -16.43 -22.07 -9.56
C VAL A 465 -17.72 -22.08 -10.37
N PHE A 466 -18.13 -20.91 -10.86
CA PHE A 466 -19.36 -20.74 -11.65
C PHE A 466 -19.04 -20.01 -12.97
N PRO A 467 -18.60 -20.74 -14.02
CA PRO A 467 -18.46 -20.15 -15.34
C PRO A 467 -19.85 -20.00 -16.00
N SER A 468 -20.03 -18.97 -16.82
CA SER A 468 -21.28 -18.75 -17.59
C SER A 468 -21.50 -19.78 -18.72
N GLY A 469 -20.52 -20.64 -18.98
CA GLY A 469 -20.55 -21.74 -19.92
C GLY A 469 -19.34 -22.63 -19.72
N GLU A 470 -19.45 -23.91 -20.08
CA GLU A 470 -18.36 -24.87 -19.97
C GLU A 470 -17.17 -24.51 -20.86
N GLY A 471 -15.95 -24.72 -20.38
CA GLY A 471 -14.75 -24.52 -21.18
C GLY A 471 -13.45 -24.70 -20.43
N LYS A 472 -12.36 -24.79 -21.20
CA LYS A 472 -11.02 -24.97 -20.67
C LYS A 472 -10.41 -23.60 -20.40
N PHE A 473 -10.01 -23.35 -19.16
CA PHE A 473 -9.24 -22.19 -18.74
C PHE A 473 -8.46 -22.49 -17.45
N SER A 474 -7.53 -21.60 -17.09
CA SER A 474 -6.72 -21.75 -15.88
C SER A 474 -7.32 -20.93 -14.73
N ILE A 475 -7.33 -21.51 -13.52
CA ILE A 475 -7.44 -20.78 -12.26
C ILE A 475 -6.09 -20.93 -11.58
N ARG A 476 -5.43 -19.79 -11.28
CA ARG A 476 -4.18 -19.75 -10.55
C ARG A 476 -4.44 -19.50 -9.07
N LEU A 477 -3.75 -20.24 -8.23
CA LEU A 477 -3.82 -20.13 -6.77
C LEU A 477 -2.45 -19.78 -6.23
N HIS A 478 -2.30 -18.68 -5.53
CA HIS A 478 -1.08 -18.39 -4.77
C HIS A 478 -0.97 -19.36 -3.60
N ILE A 479 0.16 -20.06 -3.50
CA ILE A 479 0.49 -20.91 -2.35
C ILE A 479 1.49 -20.15 -1.50
N PRO A 480 1.10 -19.64 -0.32
CA PRO A 480 1.97 -18.81 0.50
C PRO A 480 3.29 -19.48 0.85
N SER A 481 4.37 -18.74 0.91
CA SER A 481 5.71 -19.27 1.19
C SER A 481 5.85 -19.89 2.57
N TRP A 482 5.04 -19.45 3.53
CA TRP A 482 4.99 -20.01 4.90
C TRP A 482 4.28 -21.37 4.96
N SER A 483 3.34 -21.70 4.05
CA SER A 483 2.56 -22.94 4.06
C SER A 483 3.33 -24.05 3.34
N LYS A 484 4.15 -24.79 4.08
CA LYS A 484 5.07 -25.79 3.50
C LYS A 484 4.39 -27.06 3.03
N GLU A 485 3.30 -27.46 3.68
CA GLU A 485 2.58 -28.70 3.39
C GLU A 485 1.11 -28.41 2.99
N THR A 486 0.94 -27.56 1.97
CA THR A 486 -0.40 -27.22 1.46
C THR A 486 -1.00 -28.41 0.72
N SER A 487 -2.25 -28.75 1.05
CA SER A 487 -3.06 -29.73 0.30
C SER A 487 -4.10 -29.03 -0.56
N VAL A 488 -4.24 -29.47 -1.82
CA VAL A 488 -5.28 -28.95 -2.73
C VAL A 488 -6.03 -30.13 -3.36
N THR A 489 -7.37 -30.01 -3.40
CA THR A 489 -8.22 -30.94 -4.14
C THR A 489 -9.13 -30.19 -5.10
N VAL A 490 -9.52 -30.84 -6.21
CA VAL A 490 -10.57 -30.37 -7.13
C VAL A 490 -11.62 -31.47 -7.24
N ASN A 491 -12.84 -31.18 -6.83
CA ASN A 491 -13.95 -32.14 -6.76
C ASN A 491 -13.52 -33.42 -6.00
N GLY A 492 -12.84 -33.24 -4.85
CA GLY A 492 -12.33 -34.32 -4.01
C GLY A 492 -11.09 -35.06 -4.55
N LYS A 493 -10.61 -34.75 -5.76
CA LYS A 493 -9.40 -35.36 -6.31
C LYS A 493 -8.17 -34.54 -5.96
N LYS A 494 -7.17 -35.18 -5.34
CA LYS A 494 -5.91 -34.54 -4.91
C LYS A 494 -5.12 -34.00 -6.11
N VAL A 495 -4.71 -32.75 -6.00
CA VAL A 495 -3.78 -32.09 -6.95
C VAL A 495 -2.34 -32.38 -6.51
N ARG A 496 -1.48 -32.63 -7.49
CA ARG A 496 -0.05 -32.90 -7.26
C ARG A 496 0.79 -31.65 -7.52
N LYS A 497 2.01 -31.62 -7.02
CA LYS A 497 3.00 -30.54 -7.23
C LYS A 497 2.53 -29.19 -6.69
N VAL A 498 1.91 -29.17 -5.52
CA VAL A 498 1.65 -27.95 -4.78
C VAL A 498 2.96 -27.51 -4.13
N VAL A 499 3.43 -26.29 -4.43
CA VAL A 499 4.75 -25.80 -3.99
C VAL A 499 4.59 -24.45 -3.30
N ALA A 500 5.05 -24.35 -2.06
CA ALA A 500 5.04 -23.12 -1.28
C ALA A 500 5.82 -21.99 -1.98
N GLY A 501 5.31 -20.76 -1.93
CA GLY A 501 5.88 -19.58 -2.57
C GLY A 501 5.73 -19.57 -4.10
N LYS A 502 4.79 -20.36 -4.66
CA LYS A 502 4.54 -20.43 -6.11
C LYS A 502 3.06 -20.34 -6.42
N TYR A 503 2.76 -20.04 -7.68
CA TYR A 503 1.40 -20.22 -8.17
C TYR A 503 1.17 -21.68 -8.57
N LEU A 504 0.02 -22.22 -8.16
CA LEU A 504 -0.52 -23.49 -8.66
C LEU A 504 -1.48 -23.18 -9.80
N ASP A 505 -1.15 -23.63 -11.01
CA ASP A 505 -2.02 -23.52 -12.19
C ASP A 505 -2.97 -24.71 -12.26
N LEU A 506 -4.28 -24.45 -12.18
CA LEU A 506 -5.34 -25.44 -12.36
C LEU A 506 -5.98 -25.29 -13.75
N GLU A 507 -5.32 -25.79 -14.79
CA GLU A 507 -5.81 -25.74 -16.15
C GLU A 507 -6.67 -26.97 -16.47
N ARG A 508 -7.99 -26.76 -16.62
CA ARG A 508 -8.94 -27.83 -16.91
C ARG A 508 -10.23 -27.30 -17.54
N ARG A 509 -11.10 -28.19 -17.99
CA ARG A 509 -12.49 -27.87 -18.30
C ARG A 509 -13.25 -27.65 -16.99
N TRP A 510 -13.80 -26.46 -16.82
CA TRP A 510 -14.59 -26.08 -15.66
C TRP A 510 -16.08 -26.08 -15.99
N VAL A 511 -16.88 -26.55 -15.06
CA VAL A 511 -18.36 -26.52 -15.09
C VAL A 511 -18.91 -25.84 -13.83
N ALA A 512 -20.13 -25.32 -13.92
CA ALA A 512 -20.75 -24.67 -12.77
C ALA A 512 -20.89 -25.62 -11.58
N GLY A 513 -20.44 -25.18 -10.42
CA GLY A 513 -20.44 -25.98 -9.19
C GLY A 513 -19.16 -26.80 -8.95
N ASP A 514 -18.17 -26.75 -9.85
CA ASP A 514 -16.86 -27.30 -9.53
C ASP A 514 -16.28 -26.66 -8.27
N GLU A 515 -15.61 -27.48 -7.44
CA GLU A 515 -15.12 -27.07 -6.14
C GLU A 515 -13.61 -27.29 -6.02
N ILE A 516 -12.89 -26.26 -5.55
CA ILE A 516 -11.50 -26.36 -5.13
C ILE A 516 -11.48 -26.27 -3.60
N ARG A 517 -10.78 -27.19 -2.93
CA ARG A 517 -10.49 -27.11 -1.50
C ARG A 517 -9.00 -27.00 -1.29
N ILE A 518 -8.62 -26.10 -0.40
CA ILE A 518 -7.24 -25.86 0.02
C ILE A 518 -7.17 -26.05 1.53
N SER A 519 -6.14 -26.75 2.01
CA SER A 519 -5.79 -26.82 3.42
C SER A 519 -4.35 -26.34 3.55
N PHE A 520 -4.16 -25.16 4.14
CA PHE A 520 -2.85 -24.58 4.40
C PHE A 520 -2.21 -25.17 5.66
N ASP A 521 -0.89 -25.27 5.63
CA ASP A 521 -0.08 -25.67 6.79
C ASP A 521 0.01 -24.52 7.81
N MET A 522 -0.90 -24.50 8.77
CA MET A 522 -1.00 -23.46 9.80
C MET A 522 -0.10 -23.68 11.01
N ARG A 523 0.80 -24.69 11.00
CA ARG A 523 1.70 -24.94 12.13
C ARG A 523 2.54 -23.70 12.45
N ALA A 524 2.64 -23.38 13.74
CA ALA A 524 3.47 -22.26 14.19
C ALA A 524 4.95 -22.58 14.02
N ARG A 525 5.75 -21.53 13.80
CA ARG A 525 7.20 -21.62 13.60
C ARG A 525 7.94 -20.70 14.54
N LEU A 526 9.03 -21.20 15.06
CA LEU A 526 10.01 -20.41 15.78
C LEU A 526 10.89 -19.67 14.76
N ILE A 527 11.02 -18.37 14.94
CA ILE A 527 11.89 -17.52 14.14
C ILE A 527 12.99 -16.96 15.04
N GLN A 528 14.23 -17.28 14.71
CA GLN A 528 15.39 -16.77 15.42
C GLN A 528 15.81 -15.42 14.84
N ALA A 529 16.07 -14.44 15.70
CA ALA A 529 16.60 -13.15 15.29
C ALA A 529 18.01 -13.27 14.71
N ARG A 530 18.32 -12.41 13.74
CA ARG A 530 19.66 -12.28 13.17
C ARG A 530 20.51 -11.34 14.01
N GLU A 531 21.83 -11.50 13.95
CA GLU A 531 22.76 -10.56 14.54
C GLU A 531 22.85 -9.31 13.66
N GLY A 532 22.52 -8.15 14.23
CA GLY A 532 22.66 -6.84 13.62
C GLY A 532 23.88 -6.07 14.15
N ARG A 533 23.83 -4.73 14.10
CA ARG A 533 24.89 -3.85 14.62
C ARG A 533 25.05 -3.97 16.13
N ASN A 534 23.96 -4.20 16.84
CA ASN A 534 24.00 -4.56 18.24
C ASN A 534 24.03 -6.09 18.37
N PRO A 535 25.12 -6.69 18.89
CA PRO A 535 25.23 -8.15 19.01
C PRO A 535 24.22 -8.75 19.97
N GLU A 536 23.62 -7.95 20.84
CA GLU A 536 22.55 -8.39 21.75
C GLU A 536 21.26 -8.74 20.98
N GLY A 537 21.03 -8.16 19.80
CA GLY A 537 19.85 -8.37 18.97
C GLY A 537 19.64 -9.85 18.56
N LYS A 538 20.69 -10.67 18.51
CA LYS A 538 20.57 -12.11 18.21
C LYS A 538 19.92 -12.94 19.31
N TYR A 539 19.84 -12.42 20.55
CA TYR A 539 19.27 -13.13 21.69
C TYR A 539 17.76 -12.93 21.81
N PHE A 540 17.07 -12.89 20.66
CA PHE A 540 15.62 -12.79 20.56
C PHE A 540 15.07 -13.87 19.64
N GLN A 541 13.83 -14.26 19.91
CA GLN A 541 13.05 -15.22 19.14
C GLN A 541 11.62 -14.71 18.96
N ALA A 542 10.94 -15.14 17.91
CA ALA A 542 9.54 -14.82 17.68
C ALA A 542 8.77 -16.05 17.20
N VAL A 543 7.45 -16.02 17.33
CA VAL A 543 6.56 -17.10 16.89
C VAL A 543 5.66 -16.57 15.77
N GLN A 544 5.58 -17.31 14.67
CA GLN A 544 4.67 -17.04 13.55
C GLN A 544 3.71 -18.21 13.38
N TRP A 545 2.41 -17.95 13.33
CA TRP A 545 1.35 -18.92 13.06
C TRP A 545 0.63 -18.57 11.76
N GLY A 546 0.74 -19.44 10.73
CA GLY A 546 0.26 -19.07 9.40
C GLY A 546 0.88 -17.75 8.91
N PRO A 547 0.09 -16.77 8.44
CA PRO A 547 0.59 -15.45 8.03
C PRO A 547 0.84 -14.51 9.22
N GLN A 548 0.39 -14.85 10.44
CA GLN A 548 0.36 -13.95 11.58
C GLN A 548 1.57 -14.14 12.50
N VAL A 549 2.12 -13.02 12.94
CA VAL A 549 3.15 -12.94 13.97
C VAL A 549 2.47 -12.82 15.34
N LEU A 550 2.96 -13.55 16.32
CA LEU A 550 2.44 -13.51 17.68
C LEU A 550 3.22 -12.54 18.54
N ALA A 551 2.54 -11.91 19.49
CA ALA A 551 3.14 -10.99 20.44
C ALA A 551 2.59 -11.21 21.85
N ARG A 552 3.42 -10.96 22.87
CA ARG A 552 2.98 -10.82 24.26
C ARG A 552 2.44 -9.42 24.45
N ASP A 553 1.41 -9.29 25.25
CA ASP A 553 0.70 -8.03 25.55
C ASP A 553 0.59 -7.90 27.07
N GLU A 554 1.06 -6.81 27.64
CA GLU A 554 1.05 -6.51 29.06
C GLU A 554 -0.34 -6.67 29.70
N ASN A 555 -1.41 -6.39 28.94
CA ASN A 555 -2.78 -6.52 29.44
C ASN A 555 -3.27 -7.98 29.56
N ILE A 556 -2.58 -8.94 28.92
CA ILE A 556 -2.94 -10.35 28.90
C ILE A 556 -1.91 -11.18 29.67
N ASP A 557 -0.64 -10.80 29.61
CA ASP A 557 0.47 -11.46 30.27
C ASP A 557 1.25 -10.43 31.10
N PRO A 558 1.04 -10.36 32.42
CA PRO A 558 1.75 -9.43 33.31
C PRO A 558 3.28 -9.60 33.29
N ASP A 559 3.76 -10.77 32.91
CA ASP A 559 5.18 -11.10 32.79
C ASP A 559 5.71 -10.95 31.37
N TYR A 560 5.02 -10.16 30.52
CA TYR A 560 5.25 -10.02 29.08
C TYR A 560 6.71 -9.73 28.71
N ASP A 561 7.46 -9.03 29.55
CA ASP A 561 8.85 -8.59 29.32
C ASP A 561 9.91 -9.57 29.84
N LYS A 562 9.50 -10.62 30.59
CA LYS A 562 10.44 -11.60 31.10
C LYS A 562 10.99 -12.48 29.97
N PRO A 563 12.31 -12.76 30.00
CA PRO A 563 12.93 -13.71 29.09
C PRO A 563 12.26 -15.08 29.15
N VAL A 564 12.04 -15.70 28.00
CA VAL A 564 11.44 -17.03 27.88
C VAL A 564 12.18 -17.87 26.83
N MET A 565 12.16 -19.20 26.99
CA MET A 565 12.67 -20.12 25.97
C MET A 565 11.47 -20.87 25.36
N ILE A 566 11.14 -20.56 24.11
CA ILE A 566 10.07 -21.23 23.37
C ILE A 566 10.51 -22.67 23.05
N VAL A 567 9.62 -23.62 23.26
CA VAL A 567 9.86 -25.03 22.91
C VAL A 567 9.41 -25.28 21.48
N ALA A 568 10.36 -25.66 20.64
CA ALA A 568 10.12 -26.08 19.26
C ALA A 568 10.68 -27.50 19.02
N ASP A 569 10.14 -28.16 18.01
CA ASP A 569 10.67 -29.45 17.54
C ASP A 569 11.98 -29.25 16.72
N ALA A 570 12.53 -30.37 16.21
CA ALA A 570 13.78 -30.36 15.45
C ALA A 570 13.66 -29.61 14.10
N GLU A 571 12.46 -29.50 13.56
CA GLU A 571 12.13 -28.80 12.34
C GLU A 571 11.78 -27.31 12.58
N GLY A 572 11.72 -26.87 13.84
CA GLY A 572 11.42 -25.52 14.27
C GLY A 572 9.92 -25.21 14.37
N TYR A 573 9.06 -26.21 14.43
CA TYR A 573 7.64 -26.02 14.70
C TYR A 573 7.37 -25.91 16.20
N VAL A 574 6.43 -25.03 16.55
CA VAL A 574 5.97 -24.79 17.92
C VAL A 574 4.54 -25.30 18.05
N ASP A 575 4.29 -26.13 19.06
CA ASP A 575 2.96 -26.70 19.34
C ASP A 575 2.07 -25.68 20.06
N VAL A 576 1.61 -24.67 19.32
CA VAL A 576 0.71 -23.63 19.86
C VAL A 576 -0.74 -24.11 19.87
N THR A 577 -1.48 -23.74 20.91
CA THR A 577 -2.91 -24.05 21.04
C THR A 577 -3.73 -22.79 20.91
N PRO A 578 -4.52 -22.59 19.83
CA PRO A 578 -5.49 -21.51 19.76
C PRO A 578 -6.54 -21.63 20.88
N VAL A 579 -6.85 -20.51 21.53
CA VAL A 579 -7.84 -20.47 22.62
C VAL A 579 -8.85 -19.35 22.39
N ALA A 580 -9.97 -19.40 23.10
CA ALA A 580 -10.93 -18.30 23.07
C ALA A 580 -10.27 -17.02 23.62
N PRO A 581 -10.39 -15.88 22.93
CA PRO A 581 -9.84 -14.62 23.42
C PRO A 581 -10.40 -14.24 24.79
N THR A 582 -9.51 -13.82 25.68
CA THR A 582 -9.87 -13.40 27.05
C THR A 582 -10.28 -11.93 27.12
N ARG A 583 -9.96 -11.14 26.07
CA ARG A 583 -10.26 -9.72 26.00
C ARG A 583 -11.11 -9.38 24.77
N PRO A 584 -12.14 -8.51 24.89
CA PRO A 584 -12.89 -8.00 23.75
C PRO A 584 -11.96 -7.30 22.74
N GLY A 585 -12.22 -7.51 21.45
CA GLY A 585 -11.42 -6.94 20.36
C GLY A 585 -10.18 -7.74 19.97
N THR A 586 -9.75 -8.71 20.78
CA THR A 586 -8.70 -9.67 20.39
C THR A 586 -9.22 -10.61 19.31
N ARG A 587 -8.53 -10.70 18.20
CA ARG A 587 -8.94 -11.54 17.06
C ARG A 587 -8.58 -12.98 17.28
N MET A 588 -7.35 -13.24 17.82
CA MET A 588 -6.83 -14.57 18.10
C MET A 588 -5.93 -14.53 19.34
N GLU A 589 -6.01 -15.57 20.15
CA GLU A 589 -5.19 -15.78 21.33
C GLU A 589 -4.67 -17.22 21.36
N PHE A 590 -3.45 -17.41 21.88
CA PHE A 590 -2.74 -18.66 21.81
C PHE A 590 -2.06 -18.98 23.15
N LEU A 591 -2.02 -20.25 23.49
CA LEU A 591 -1.10 -20.81 24.48
C LEU A 591 0.16 -21.30 23.76
N VAL A 592 1.32 -20.79 24.16
CA VAL A 592 2.61 -21.08 23.54
C VAL A 592 3.51 -21.76 24.55
N PRO A 593 4.06 -22.98 24.25
CA PRO A 593 4.89 -23.74 25.18
C PRO A 593 6.27 -23.09 25.34
N THR A 594 6.73 -23.02 26.58
CA THR A 594 8.07 -22.61 26.97
C THR A 594 8.74 -23.66 27.83
N SER A 595 10.05 -23.55 28.08
CA SER A 595 10.79 -24.45 28.98
C SER A 595 10.27 -24.46 30.43
N GLU A 596 9.53 -23.41 30.84
CA GLU A 596 9.03 -23.24 32.22
C GLU A 596 7.51 -23.35 32.32
N GLY A 597 6.83 -23.74 31.24
CA GLY A 597 5.38 -23.87 31.18
C GLY A 597 4.78 -23.28 29.94
N THR A 598 3.70 -22.52 30.07
CA THR A 598 2.96 -21.95 28.93
C THR A 598 2.73 -20.46 29.12
N ILE A 599 2.99 -19.67 28.08
CA ILE A 599 2.66 -18.23 28.04
C ILE A 599 1.46 -17.98 27.13
N ARG A 600 0.80 -16.82 27.33
CA ARG A 600 -0.24 -16.33 26.46
C ARG A 600 0.32 -15.33 25.44
N MET A 601 -0.06 -15.51 24.18
CA MET A 601 0.27 -14.58 23.11
C MET A 601 -0.98 -14.29 22.27
N VAL A 602 -1.00 -13.14 21.63
CA VAL A 602 -2.05 -12.75 20.67
C VAL A 602 -1.42 -12.51 19.30
N ASP A 603 -2.22 -12.52 18.25
CA ASP A 603 -1.75 -12.02 16.96
C ASP A 603 -1.37 -10.53 17.06
N TYR A 604 -0.32 -10.12 16.35
CA TYR A 604 0.22 -8.75 16.42
C TYR A 604 -0.84 -7.68 16.13
N SER A 605 -1.84 -7.96 15.29
CA SER A 605 -2.92 -7.03 14.98
C SER A 605 -3.87 -6.79 16.15
N SER A 606 -3.90 -7.69 17.13
CA SER A 606 -4.76 -7.61 18.32
C SER A 606 -4.12 -6.96 19.54
N VAL A 607 -2.80 -6.67 19.49
CA VAL A 607 -2.12 -6.04 20.64
C VAL A 607 -2.69 -4.66 20.95
N ASP A 608 -2.96 -4.39 22.22
CA ASP A 608 -3.55 -3.14 22.69
C ASP A 608 -2.55 -2.25 23.39
N CYS A 609 -1.74 -1.57 22.63
CA CYS A 609 -0.77 -0.60 23.15
C CYS A 609 -1.16 0.87 22.86
N TRP A 610 -2.43 1.13 22.50
CA TRP A 610 -2.95 2.47 22.25
C TRP A 610 -3.14 3.29 23.53
N SER A 611 -3.28 2.63 24.66
CA SER A 611 -3.40 3.24 26.00
C SER A 611 -2.04 3.48 26.70
N GLY A 612 -0.92 3.28 26.00
CA GLY A 612 0.43 3.42 26.54
C GLY A 612 0.98 2.16 27.19
N THR A 613 0.31 1.01 27.04
CA THR A 613 0.80 -0.30 27.46
C THR A 613 1.88 -0.82 26.50
N TYR A 614 2.57 -1.89 26.89
CA TYR A 614 3.72 -2.43 26.19
C TYR A 614 3.45 -3.81 25.61
N ILE A 615 4.15 -4.11 24.53
CA ILE A 615 4.12 -5.40 23.84
C ILE A 615 5.53 -5.93 23.63
N GLN A 616 5.65 -7.23 23.43
CA GLN A 616 6.84 -7.90 22.92
C GLN A 616 6.49 -8.87 21.81
N THR A 617 7.00 -8.61 20.63
CA THR A 617 6.96 -9.50 19.46
C THR A 617 8.23 -10.35 19.40
N TRP A 618 9.37 -9.71 19.60
CA TRP A 618 10.65 -10.37 19.76
C TRP A 618 10.90 -10.65 21.23
N LEU A 619 10.86 -11.94 21.60
CA LEU A 619 10.96 -12.40 22.98
C LEU A 619 12.44 -12.59 23.34
N PRO A 620 12.93 -11.95 24.43
CA PRO A 620 14.29 -12.19 24.89
C PRO A 620 14.47 -13.63 25.36
N ILE A 621 15.64 -14.22 25.02
CA ILE A 621 16.03 -15.56 25.44
C ILE A 621 16.78 -15.45 26.78
N PRO A 622 16.51 -16.33 27.77
CA PRO A 622 17.29 -16.40 29.01
C PRO A 622 18.77 -16.60 28.69
N ARG A 623 19.64 -15.77 29.31
CA ARG A 623 21.09 -15.95 29.21
C ARG A 623 21.56 -16.92 30.27
N GLN A 624 22.32 -17.92 29.83
CA GLN A 624 22.99 -18.86 30.74
C GLN A 624 24.14 -18.18 31.46
#